data_c92cfc5b2a6657802577cc80f6870399
#
_entry.id   c92cfc5b2a6657802577cc80f6870399
#
_cell.length_a   1.000
_cell.length_b   1.000
_cell.length_c   1.000
_cell.angle_alpha   90.00
_cell.angle_beta   90.00
_cell.angle_gamma   90.00
#
_symmetry.space_group_name_H-M   'P 1'
#
loop_
_entity.id
_entity.type
_entity.pdbx_description
1 polymer ?
#
loop_
_entity_poly.entity_id
_entity_poly.type
_entity_poly.pdbx_seq_one_letter_code
_entity_poly.pdbx_strand_id
1 'polypeptide(L)' 'MCLATVYKQSDDSVIFRNVSRIDVQGNQVVLRDIMGDERVVEGSILMVDLANSIVKLSCE' A
#
# COMPACT_ATOMS: atom_id res chain seq x y z
N MET A 1 15.98 -0.46 -7.09
CA MET A 1 14.74 -1.10 -6.62
C MET A 1 13.89 -0.07 -5.91
N CYS A 2 12.61 0.01 -6.27
CA CYS A 2 11.70 0.98 -5.67
C CYS A 2 10.84 0.28 -4.62
N LEU A 3 10.86 0.83 -3.41
CA LEU A 3 10.01 0.35 -2.31
C LEU A 3 9.08 1.49 -1.93
N ALA A 4 7.81 1.17 -1.75
CA ALA A 4 6.79 2.17 -1.47
C ALA A 4 6.40 2.18 0.01
N THR A 5 5.99 3.35 0.49
CA THR A 5 5.30 3.48 1.76
C THR A 5 3.82 3.66 1.46
N VAL A 6 2.99 2.86 2.11
CA VAL A 6 1.55 2.87 1.89
C VAL A 6 0.86 3.59 3.04
N TYR A 7 0.05 4.58 2.69
CA TYR A 7 -0.64 5.44 3.64
C TYR A 7 -2.14 5.27 3.53
N LYS A 8 -2.82 5.50 4.63
CA LYS A 8 -4.27 5.61 4.68
C LYS A 8 -4.67 7.04 4.31
N GLN A 9 -5.51 7.19 3.30
CA GLN A 9 -5.89 8.51 2.77
C GLN A 9 -6.57 9.40 3.80
N SER A 10 -7.39 8.83 4.68
CA SER A 10 -8.23 9.63 5.57
C SER A 10 -7.43 10.44 6.60
N ASP A 11 -6.28 9.93 7.05
CA ASP A 11 -5.50 10.57 8.11
C ASP A 11 -4.00 10.55 7.86
N ASP A 12 -3.57 10.11 6.68
CA ASP A 12 -2.16 9.97 6.29
C ASP A 12 -1.34 9.07 7.23
N SER A 13 -2.00 8.18 7.96
CA SER A 13 -1.26 7.22 8.77
C SER A 13 -0.59 6.17 7.88
N VAL A 14 0.55 5.67 8.34
CA VAL A 14 1.29 4.63 7.62
C VAL A 14 0.65 3.28 7.87
N ILE A 15 0.30 2.58 6.79
CA ILE A 15 -0.22 1.22 6.87
C ILE A 15 0.91 0.21 6.83
N PHE A 16 1.84 0.37 5.87
CA PHE A 16 2.92 -0.58 5.66
C PHE A 16 4.09 0.12 4.98
N ARG A 17 5.31 -0.30 5.32
CA ARG A 17 6.54 0.29 4.77
C ARG A 17 7.30 -0.73 3.94
N ASN A 18 8.19 -0.24 3.09
CA ASN A 18 9.10 -1.07 2.28
C ASN A 18 8.33 -2.07 1.42
N VAL A 19 7.22 -1.61 0.86
CA VAL A 19 6.33 -2.46 0.07
C VAL A 19 6.93 -2.67 -1.31
N SER A 20 7.14 -3.93 -1.66
CA SER A 20 7.73 -4.34 -2.94
C SER A 20 6.69 -4.82 -3.93
N ARG A 21 5.51 -5.22 -3.47
CA ARG A 21 4.46 -5.75 -4.33
C ARG A 21 3.09 -5.44 -3.76
N ILE A 22 2.19 -5.07 -4.65
CA ILE A 22 0.78 -4.79 -4.32
C ILE A 22 -0.09 -5.57 -5.29
N ASP A 23 -0.96 -6.44 -4.77
CA ASP A 23 -1.95 -7.15 -5.56
C ASP A 23 -3.34 -6.66 -5.19
N VAL A 24 -4.19 -6.49 -6.18
CA VAL A 24 -5.59 -6.11 -5.98
C VAL A 24 -6.46 -7.33 -6.24
N GLN A 25 -7.26 -7.71 -5.24
CA GLN A 25 -8.14 -8.86 -5.33
C GLN A 25 -9.54 -8.43 -4.88
N GLY A 26 -10.41 -8.14 -5.84
CA GLY A 26 -11.74 -7.63 -5.53
C GLY A 26 -11.67 -6.33 -4.73
N ASN A 27 -12.21 -6.34 -3.52
CA ASN A 27 -12.21 -5.19 -2.62
C ASN A 27 -11.02 -5.20 -1.66
N GLN A 28 -10.04 -6.08 -1.90
CA GLN A 28 -8.89 -6.23 -1.02
C GLN A 28 -7.61 -5.85 -1.74
N VAL A 29 -6.68 -5.28 -0.98
CA VAL A 29 -5.33 -4.96 -1.45
C VAL A 29 -4.37 -5.76 -0.60
N VAL A 30 -3.53 -6.57 -1.23
CA VAL A 30 -2.52 -7.37 -0.55
C VAL A 30 -1.17 -6.68 -0.71
N LEU A 31 -0.59 -6.28 0.40
CA LEU A 31 0.69 -5.58 0.44
C LEU A 31 1.77 -6.55 0.89
N ARG A 32 2.85 -6.63 0.12
CA ARG A 32 4.01 -7.45 0.50
C ARG A 32 5.22 -6.55 0.63
N ASP A 33 5.95 -6.68 1.73
CA ASP A 33 7.16 -5.92 1.92
C ASP A 33 8.40 -6.67 1.40
N ILE A 34 9.56 -6.02 1.52
CA ILE A 34 10.81 -6.59 1.01
C ILE A 34 11.25 -7.85 1.78
N MET A 35 10.75 -8.02 3.00
CA MET A 35 11.06 -9.20 3.82
C MET A 35 10.12 -10.37 3.55
N GLY A 36 9.11 -10.17 2.71
CA GLY A 36 8.13 -11.21 2.38
C GLY A 36 6.91 -11.23 3.29
N ASP A 37 6.80 -10.32 4.24
CA ASP A 37 5.62 -10.20 5.08
C ASP A 37 4.48 -9.61 4.27
N GLU A 38 3.25 -10.07 4.54
CA GLU A 38 2.06 -9.63 3.84
C GLU A 38 1.06 -9.02 4.79
N ARG A 39 0.34 -8.03 4.27
CA ARG A 39 -0.78 -7.43 4.96
C ARG A 39 -1.93 -7.26 3.98
N VAL A 40 -3.11 -7.71 4.38
CA VAL A 40 -4.33 -7.57 3.59
C VAL A 40 -5.14 -6.41 4.14
N VAL A 41 -5.53 -5.49 3.25
CA VAL A 41 -6.29 -4.31 3.61
C VAL A 41 -7.55 -4.28 2.76
N GLU A 42 -8.71 -4.07 3.38
CA GLU A 42 -9.94 -3.86 2.63
C GLU A 42 -10.02 -2.41 2.18
N GLY A 43 -10.14 -2.22 0.87
CA GLY A 43 -10.18 -0.89 0.29
C GLY A 43 -9.68 -0.88 -1.14
N SER A 44 -9.32 0.30 -1.60
CA SER A 44 -8.85 0.48 -2.98
C SER A 44 -7.68 1.45 -3.03
N ILE A 45 -6.91 1.34 -4.12
CA ILE A 45 -5.80 2.26 -4.38
C ILE A 45 -6.39 3.58 -4.89
N LEU A 46 -6.04 4.69 -4.24
CA LEU A 46 -6.46 6.02 -4.65
C LEU A 46 -5.38 6.79 -5.39
N MET A 47 -4.10 6.55 -5.02
CA MET A 47 -3.01 7.30 -5.62
C MET A 47 -1.73 6.49 -5.56
N VAL A 48 -0.96 6.55 -6.65
CA VAL A 48 0.38 6.00 -6.72
C VAL A 48 1.32 7.09 -7.21
N ASP A 49 2.32 7.43 -6.41
CA ASP A 49 3.35 8.40 -6.76
C ASP A 49 4.68 7.67 -6.80
N LEU A 50 5.13 7.35 -7.99
CA LEU A 50 6.36 6.57 -8.17
C LEU A 50 7.62 7.39 -7.93
N ALA A 51 7.55 8.70 -8.16
CA ALA A 51 8.70 9.57 -7.95
C ALA A 51 9.07 9.65 -6.47
N ASN A 52 8.07 9.66 -5.60
CA ASN A 52 8.26 9.74 -4.15
C ASN A 52 8.03 8.40 -3.45
N SER A 53 7.71 7.35 -4.20
CA SER A 53 7.48 6.00 -3.67
C SER A 53 6.38 5.98 -2.61
N ILE A 54 5.25 6.61 -2.95
CA ILE A 54 4.09 6.74 -2.06
C ILE A 54 2.87 6.11 -2.72
N VAL A 55 2.11 5.35 -1.93
CA VAL A 55 0.82 4.81 -2.34
C VAL A 55 -0.20 5.19 -1.27
N LYS A 56 -1.36 5.68 -1.70
CA LYS A 56 -2.45 5.98 -0.77
C LYS A 56 -3.64 5.09 -1.06
N LEU A 57 -4.20 4.53 0.00
CA LEU A 57 -5.36 3.66 -0.06
C LEU A 57 -6.54 4.30 0.65
N SER A 58 -7.75 4.07 0.11
CA SER A 58 -8.95 4.22 0.89
C SER A 58 -9.19 2.88 1.58
N CYS A 59 -9.26 2.87 2.89
CA CYS A 59 -9.51 1.66 3.65
C CYS A 59 -10.31 1.98 4.89
N GLU A 60 -10.97 0.97 5.39
CA GLU A 60 -11.79 1.09 6.60
C GLU A 60 -11.04 0.66 7.84
#